data_3258fbc18979f8c11275f4646ba1f8bb
#
_entry.id   3258fbc18979f8c11275f4646ba1f8bb
#
_cell.length_a   1.000
_cell.length_b   1.000
_cell.length_c   1.000
_cell.angle_alpha   90.00
_cell.angle_beta   90.00
_cell.angle_gamma   90.00
#
_symmetry.space_group_name_H-M   'P 1'
#
loop_
_entity.id
_entity.type
_entity.pdbx_description
1 polymer ?
#
loop_
_entity_poly.entity_id
_entity_poly.type
_entity_poly.pdbx_seq_one_letter_code
_entity_poly.pdbx_strand_id
1 'polypeptide(L)'
;MSVVEVHYEATVLLCEDDPDDVLLTQIAFEKARLANPLQIVRDGEEAIAYLQGEGRFAERSRFPLPILVLLDLKMPKLDGFHVLQWLRAHPELDRLAVAIMTSSDHDPDISRAYELGADSYLIKPPDAEALLTLVQRLRAYWLILNEPATMLVEK
;
A
#
# COMPACT_ATOMS: atom_id res chain seq x y z
N MET A 1 8.31 25.75 -25.54
CA MET A 1 8.56 24.78 -24.45
C MET A 1 7.48 24.90 -23.40
N SER A 2 6.72 23.87 -23.21
CA SER A 2 5.68 23.85 -22.18
C SER A 2 6.19 23.12 -20.96
N VAL A 3 5.96 23.72 -19.81
CA VAL A 3 6.24 23.10 -18.52
C VAL A 3 4.92 22.58 -17.98
N VAL A 4 4.83 21.28 -17.75
CA VAL A 4 3.65 20.66 -17.16
C VAL A 4 3.98 20.28 -15.74
N GLU A 5 3.23 20.87 -14.81
CA GLU A 5 3.27 20.47 -13.42
C GLU A 5 2.40 19.24 -13.27
N VAL A 6 3.02 18.12 -12.95
CA VAL A 6 2.30 16.85 -12.80
C VAL A 6 2.05 16.63 -11.32
N HIS A 7 0.79 16.76 -10.91
CA HIS A 7 0.36 16.41 -9.56
C HIS A 7 -0.22 15.01 -9.58
N TYR A 8 0.45 14.09 -8.92
CA TYR A 8 -0.05 12.74 -8.74
C TYR A 8 -0.50 12.56 -7.29
N GLU A 9 -1.79 12.36 -7.09
CA GLU A 9 -2.31 11.88 -5.82
C GLU A 9 -2.45 10.36 -5.90
N ALA A 10 -1.35 9.67 -5.72
CA ALA A 10 -1.32 8.22 -5.78
C ALA A 10 -1.35 7.67 -4.35
N THR A 11 -2.54 7.34 -3.89
CA THR A 11 -2.76 6.84 -2.53
C THR A 11 -2.19 5.45 -2.35
N VAL A 12 -1.59 5.20 -1.20
CA VAL A 12 -1.20 3.88 -0.73
C VAL A 12 -2.13 3.50 0.42
N LEU A 13 -2.74 2.32 0.33
CA LEU A 13 -3.56 1.79 1.41
C LEU A 13 -2.72 0.83 2.25
N LEU A 14 -2.53 1.16 3.52
CA LEU A 14 -1.84 0.31 4.48
C LEU A 14 -2.89 -0.44 5.31
N CYS A 15 -2.87 -1.77 5.22
CA CYS A 15 -3.76 -2.65 5.99
C CYS A 15 -2.93 -3.29 7.10
N GLU A 16 -3.03 -2.75 8.31
CA GLU A 16 -2.21 -3.10 9.44
C GLU A 16 -2.94 -2.82 10.75
N ASP A 17 -3.00 -3.81 11.64
CA ASP A 17 -3.69 -3.67 12.93
C ASP A 17 -2.76 -3.20 14.07
N ASP A 18 -1.46 -3.39 13.94
CA ASP A 18 -0.49 -3.00 14.98
C ASP A 18 -0.17 -1.51 14.86
N PRO A 19 -0.54 -0.69 15.87
CA PRO A 19 -0.27 0.76 15.80
C PRO A 19 1.22 1.11 15.75
N ASP A 20 2.09 0.28 16.29
CA ASP A 20 3.53 0.51 16.22
C ASP A 20 4.05 0.32 14.80
N ASP A 21 3.58 -0.72 14.11
CA ASP A 21 3.93 -0.96 12.71
C ASP A 21 3.37 0.12 11.79
N VAL A 22 2.17 0.61 12.09
CA VAL A 22 1.59 1.76 11.37
C VAL A 22 2.48 2.98 11.51
N LEU A 23 2.88 3.32 12.73
CA LEU A 23 3.72 4.48 12.98
C LEU A 23 5.08 4.37 12.31
N LEU A 24 5.71 3.20 12.40
CA LEU A 24 7.01 2.96 11.77
C LEU A 24 6.92 3.11 10.25
N THR A 25 5.85 2.62 9.65
CA THR A 25 5.64 2.76 8.20
C THR A 25 5.42 4.21 7.81
N GLN A 26 4.64 4.96 8.58
CA GLN A 26 4.45 6.40 8.35
C GLN A 26 5.76 7.15 8.40
N ILE A 27 6.61 6.86 9.39
CA ILE A 27 7.92 7.48 9.54
C ILE A 27 8.83 7.12 8.35
N ALA A 28 8.80 5.86 7.91
CA ALA A 28 9.60 5.43 6.77
C ALA A 28 9.19 6.14 5.48
N PHE A 29 7.89 6.32 5.25
CA PHE A 29 7.38 7.08 4.10
C PHE A 29 7.85 8.53 4.14
N GLU A 30 7.77 9.15 5.31
CA GLU A 30 8.21 10.53 5.49
C GLU A 30 9.72 10.68 5.24
N LYS A 31 10.53 9.81 5.82
CA LYS A 31 11.99 9.82 5.62
C LYS A 31 12.39 9.52 4.18
N ALA A 32 11.64 8.69 3.49
CA ALA A 32 11.86 8.40 2.07
C ALA A 32 11.38 9.53 1.17
N ARG A 33 10.75 10.56 1.73
CA ARG A 33 10.24 11.74 1.03
C ARG A 33 9.18 11.40 -0.01
N LEU A 34 8.32 10.43 0.32
CA LEU A 34 7.24 10.03 -0.55
C LEU A 34 6.07 10.99 -0.44
N ALA A 35 5.58 11.45 -1.59
CA ALA A 35 4.41 12.32 -1.68
C ALA A 35 3.10 11.56 -1.59
N ASN A 36 3.14 10.24 -1.70
CA ASN A 36 1.96 9.40 -1.72
C ASN A 36 1.18 9.51 -0.41
N PRO A 37 -0.10 9.92 -0.42
CA PRO A 37 -0.91 9.85 0.78
C PRO A 37 -1.03 8.41 1.26
N LEU A 38 -0.88 8.22 2.57
CA LEU A 38 -0.98 6.92 3.20
C LEU A 38 -2.30 6.84 3.95
N GLN A 39 -3.22 6.02 3.47
CA GLN A 39 -4.48 5.73 4.14
C GLN A 39 -4.32 4.43 4.93
N ILE A 40 -4.94 4.37 6.11
CA ILE A 40 -4.71 3.26 7.03
C ILE A 40 -6.05 2.60 7.36
N VAL A 41 -6.09 1.28 7.24
CA VAL A 41 -7.17 0.43 7.72
C VAL A 41 -6.58 -0.64 8.63
N ARG A 42 -7.35 -1.09 9.60
CA ARG A 42 -6.81 -1.87 10.72
C ARG A 42 -7.27 -3.32 10.77
N ASP A 43 -8.16 -3.72 9.89
CA ASP A 43 -8.62 -5.11 9.79
C ASP A 43 -9.09 -5.39 8.37
N GLY A 44 -9.35 -6.67 8.07
CA GLY A 44 -9.71 -7.08 6.73
C GLY A 44 -11.09 -6.59 6.29
N GLU A 45 -12.05 -6.46 7.20
CA GLU A 45 -13.36 -5.92 6.87
C GLU A 45 -13.26 -4.46 6.47
N GLU A 46 -12.48 -3.68 7.21
CA GLU A 46 -12.24 -2.28 6.94
C GLU A 46 -11.51 -2.09 5.60
N ALA A 47 -10.54 -2.97 5.31
CA ALA A 47 -9.83 -2.96 4.02
C ALA A 47 -10.81 -3.15 2.85
N ILE A 48 -11.70 -4.13 2.95
CA ILE A 48 -12.71 -4.39 1.91
C ILE A 48 -13.68 -3.22 1.80
N ALA A 49 -14.13 -2.67 2.93
CA ALA A 49 -15.02 -1.50 2.91
C ALA A 49 -14.38 -0.30 2.22
N TYR A 50 -13.09 -0.07 2.47
CA TYR A 50 -12.34 0.99 1.77
C TYR A 50 -12.33 0.75 0.27
N LEU A 51 -11.97 -0.46 -0.15
CA LEU A 51 -11.85 -0.80 -1.57
C LEU A 51 -13.20 -0.76 -2.29
N GLN A 52 -14.29 -1.11 -1.60
CA GLN A 52 -15.66 -1.01 -2.13
C GLN A 52 -16.18 0.42 -2.14
N GLY A 53 -15.62 1.31 -1.33
CA GLY A 53 -16.15 2.65 -1.15
C GLY A 53 -17.45 2.66 -0.34
N GLU A 54 -17.53 1.84 0.69
CA GLU A 54 -18.71 1.72 1.55
C GLU A 54 -18.54 2.44 2.87
N GLY A 55 -19.67 2.84 3.47
CA GLY A 55 -19.70 3.49 4.76
C GLY A 55 -18.92 4.80 4.74
N ARG A 56 -18.01 4.98 5.70
CA ARG A 56 -17.19 6.19 5.80
C ARG A 56 -16.24 6.38 4.62
N PHE A 57 -16.03 5.36 3.81
CA PHE A 57 -15.14 5.41 2.64
C PHE A 57 -15.86 5.73 1.33
N ALA A 58 -17.14 6.06 1.40
CA ALA A 58 -17.94 6.32 0.20
C ALA A 58 -17.49 7.59 -0.55
N GLU A 59 -16.96 8.57 0.16
CA GLU A 59 -16.48 9.81 -0.45
C GLU A 59 -15.09 9.61 -1.06
N ARG A 60 -15.05 9.30 -2.34
CA ARG A 60 -13.81 8.96 -3.06
C ARG A 60 -12.84 10.13 -3.19
N SER A 61 -13.29 11.36 -3.02
CA SER A 61 -12.39 12.52 -2.98
C SER A 61 -11.51 12.51 -1.73
N ARG A 62 -11.99 11.95 -0.63
CA ARG A 62 -11.24 11.80 0.62
C ARG A 62 -10.57 10.43 0.74
N PHE A 63 -11.17 9.42 0.14
CA PHE A 63 -10.72 8.02 0.20
C PHE A 63 -10.62 7.44 -1.21
N PRO A 64 -9.64 7.91 -2.01
CA PRO A 64 -9.51 7.45 -3.39
C PRO A 64 -9.05 6.00 -3.46
N LEU A 65 -9.32 5.34 -4.58
CA LEU A 65 -8.75 4.02 -4.82
C LEU A 65 -7.22 4.12 -4.83
N PRO A 66 -6.53 3.21 -4.13
CA PRO A 66 -5.07 3.26 -4.06
C PRO A 66 -4.42 2.75 -5.35
N ILE A 67 -3.15 3.12 -5.55
CA ILE A 67 -2.30 2.51 -6.57
C ILE A 67 -1.60 1.28 -6.03
N LEU A 68 -1.43 1.21 -4.71
CA LEU A 68 -0.74 0.13 -4.03
C LEU A 68 -1.45 -0.17 -2.72
N VAL A 69 -1.67 -1.44 -2.46
CA VAL A 69 -2.16 -1.95 -1.17
C VAL A 69 -1.00 -2.65 -0.50
N LEU A 70 -0.59 -2.16 0.67
CA LEU A 70 0.36 -2.84 1.56
C LEU A 70 -0.48 -3.64 2.56
N LEU A 71 -0.40 -4.95 2.49
CA LEU A 71 -1.35 -5.84 3.15
C LEU A 71 -0.64 -6.80 4.08
N ASP A 72 -0.94 -6.70 5.39
CA ASP A 72 -0.47 -7.70 6.33
C ASP A 72 -1.35 -8.95 6.25
N LEU A 73 -0.75 -10.11 6.41
CA LEU A 73 -1.48 -11.37 6.43
C LEU A 73 -2.24 -11.58 7.72
N LYS A 74 -1.69 -11.11 8.84
CA LYS A 74 -2.27 -11.33 10.18
C LYS A 74 -3.04 -10.10 10.63
N MET A 75 -4.33 -10.11 10.36
CA MET A 75 -5.24 -9.06 10.83
C MET A 75 -6.48 -9.69 11.45
N PRO A 76 -7.12 -9.00 12.42
CA PRO A 76 -8.38 -9.48 12.99
C PRO A 76 -9.51 -9.43 11.95
N LYS A 77 -10.60 -10.13 12.26
CA LYS A 77 -11.83 -10.27 11.48
C LYS A 77 -11.60 -11.06 10.19
N LEU A 78 -10.99 -10.45 9.17
CA LEU A 78 -10.57 -11.14 7.95
C LEU A 78 -9.07 -10.93 7.79
N ASP A 79 -8.34 -12.01 7.53
CA ASP A 79 -6.89 -11.92 7.32
C ASP A 79 -6.54 -11.39 5.92
N GLY A 80 -5.24 -11.19 5.69
CA GLY A 80 -4.76 -10.67 4.41
C GLY A 80 -5.03 -11.59 3.23
N PHE A 81 -5.03 -12.90 3.44
CA PHE A 81 -5.37 -13.84 2.35
C PHE A 81 -6.81 -13.66 1.88
N HIS A 82 -7.74 -13.44 2.80
CA HIS A 82 -9.14 -13.18 2.47
C HIS A 82 -9.30 -11.88 1.69
N VAL A 83 -8.61 -10.84 2.12
CA VAL A 83 -8.64 -9.54 1.42
C VAL A 83 -8.10 -9.67 0.00
N LEU A 84 -6.97 -10.35 -0.16
CA LEU A 84 -6.36 -10.58 -1.46
C LEU A 84 -7.26 -11.39 -2.39
N GLN A 85 -7.85 -12.47 -1.88
CA GLN A 85 -8.79 -13.29 -2.63
C GLN A 85 -10.02 -12.49 -3.06
N TRP A 86 -10.57 -11.70 -2.14
CA TRP A 86 -11.69 -10.82 -2.44
C TRP A 86 -11.34 -9.83 -3.55
N LEU A 87 -10.18 -9.20 -3.44
CA LEU A 87 -9.74 -8.18 -4.39
C LEU A 87 -9.58 -8.76 -5.79
N ARG A 88 -8.96 -9.92 -5.91
CA ARG A 88 -8.74 -10.58 -7.21
C ARG A 88 -10.01 -11.17 -7.82
N ALA A 89 -11.07 -11.33 -7.03
CA ALA A 89 -12.38 -11.70 -7.53
C ALA A 89 -13.15 -10.52 -8.15
N HIS A 90 -12.60 -9.30 -8.06
CA HIS A 90 -13.23 -8.09 -8.57
C HIS A 90 -12.39 -7.51 -9.72
N PRO A 91 -12.74 -7.84 -10.99
CA PRO A 91 -11.93 -7.44 -12.15
C PRO A 91 -11.71 -5.93 -12.27
N GLU A 92 -12.65 -5.13 -11.80
CA GLU A 92 -12.56 -3.68 -11.83
C GLU A 92 -11.41 -3.13 -10.93
N LEU A 93 -10.90 -3.97 -10.01
CA LEU A 93 -9.81 -3.62 -9.11
C LEU A 93 -8.48 -4.29 -9.49
N ASP A 94 -8.42 -4.96 -10.63
CA ASP A 94 -7.22 -5.70 -11.07
C ASP A 94 -5.98 -4.83 -11.25
N ARG A 95 -6.17 -3.54 -11.46
CA ARG A 95 -5.05 -2.61 -11.65
C ARG A 95 -4.31 -2.26 -10.36
N LEU A 96 -4.91 -2.59 -9.21
CA LEU A 96 -4.28 -2.28 -7.93
C LEU A 96 -3.12 -3.25 -7.71
N ALA A 97 -1.93 -2.69 -7.48
CA ALA A 97 -0.80 -3.49 -7.05
C ALA A 97 -1.00 -3.88 -5.59
N VAL A 98 -0.70 -5.12 -5.26
CA VAL A 98 -0.77 -5.63 -3.88
C VAL A 98 0.59 -6.17 -3.49
N ALA A 99 1.18 -5.56 -2.47
CA ALA A 99 2.38 -6.05 -1.83
C ALA A 99 2.02 -6.55 -0.43
N ILE A 100 2.25 -7.81 -0.19
CA ILE A 100 2.15 -8.35 1.17
C ILE A 100 3.32 -7.82 1.99
N MET A 101 3.05 -7.30 3.18
CA MET A 101 4.09 -6.86 4.11
C MET A 101 3.77 -7.44 5.48
N THR A 102 4.48 -8.49 5.84
CA THR A 102 4.17 -9.30 7.01
C THR A 102 5.45 -9.81 7.68
N SER A 103 5.32 -10.20 8.95
CA SER A 103 6.43 -10.83 9.68
C SER A 103 6.61 -12.31 9.34
N SER A 104 5.69 -12.93 8.61
CA SER A 104 5.81 -14.33 8.23
C SER A 104 6.83 -14.55 7.12
N ASP A 105 7.79 -15.44 7.38
CA ASP A 105 8.75 -15.90 6.39
C ASP A 105 8.51 -17.35 5.97
N HIS A 106 7.35 -17.92 6.33
CA HIS A 106 6.99 -19.29 5.99
C HIS A 106 6.76 -19.48 4.49
N ASP A 107 7.44 -20.43 3.89
CA ASP A 107 7.29 -20.76 2.46
C ASP A 107 5.83 -21.01 2.05
N PRO A 108 5.00 -21.75 2.83
CA PRO A 108 3.60 -21.93 2.46
C PRO A 108 2.81 -20.62 2.38
N ASP A 109 3.08 -19.66 3.26
CA ASP A 109 2.43 -18.35 3.22
C ASP A 109 2.83 -17.55 1.99
N ILE A 110 4.13 -17.60 1.64
CA ILE A 110 4.65 -16.92 0.45
C ILE A 110 4.02 -17.51 -0.81
N SER A 111 4.02 -18.84 -0.92
CA SER A 111 3.43 -19.54 -2.06
C SER A 111 1.94 -19.22 -2.21
N ARG A 112 1.21 -19.27 -1.10
CA ARG A 112 -0.23 -18.98 -1.10
C ARG A 112 -0.53 -17.54 -1.53
N ALA A 113 0.26 -16.58 -1.05
CA ALA A 113 0.08 -15.18 -1.41
C ALA A 113 0.24 -14.98 -2.92
N TYR A 114 1.28 -15.54 -3.52
CA TYR A 114 1.48 -15.42 -4.97
C TYR A 114 0.41 -16.17 -5.77
N GLU A 115 -0.01 -17.34 -5.32
CA GLU A 115 -1.11 -18.08 -5.95
C GLU A 115 -2.41 -17.28 -5.95
N LEU A 116 -2.66 -16.53 -4.88
CA LEU A 116 -3.84 -15.67 -4.77
C LEU A 116 -3.69 -14.34 -5.50
N GLY A 117 -2.54 -14.07 -6.11
CA GLY A 117 -2.37 -12.91 -6.96
C GLY A 117 -1.63 -11.72 -6.34
N ALA A 118 -0.83 -11.94 -5.30
CA ALA A 118 0.05 -10.88 -4.79
C ALA A 118 1.11 -10.53 -5.82
N ASP A 119 1.40 -9.25 -5.96
CA ASP A 119 2.46 -8.76 -6.85
C ASP A 119 3.84 -8.88 -6.21
N SER A 120 3.90 -8.71 -4.89
CA SER A 120 5.14 -8.81 -4.12
C SER A 120 4.87 -9.35 -2.74
N TYR A 121 5.89 -9.96 -2.16
CA TYR A 121 5.86 -10.43 -0.77
C TYR A 121 7.08 -9.87 -0.04
N LEU A 122 6.82 -9.07 0.98
CA LEU A 122 7.85 -8.36 1.73
C LEU A 122 7.79 -8.80 3.19
N ILE A 123 8.93 -9.20 3.73
CA ILE A 123 9.03 -9.55 5.14
C ILE A 123 9.32 -8.29 5.94
N LYS A 124 8.50 -8.02 6.96
CA LYS A 124 8.70 -6.85 7.81
C LYS A 124 10.09 -6.87 8.43
N PRO A 125 10.89 -5.83 8.19
CA PRO A 125 12.23 -5.78 8.76
C PRO A 125 12.19 -5.49 10.27
N PRO A 126 13.24 -5.90 11.01
CA PRO A 126 13.25 -5.80 12.48
C PRO A 126 13.47 -4.39 13.02
N ASP A 127 13.93 -3.45 12.20
CA ASP A 127 14.27 -2.10 12.65
C ASP A 127 13.85 -1.03 11.65
N ALA A 128 13.83 0.21 12.12
CA ALA A 128 13.38 1.36 11.33
C ALA A 128 14.26 1.63 10.12
N GLU A 129 15.55 1.41 10.22
CA GLU A 129 16.50 1.64 9.11
C GLU A 129 16.27 0.65 7.97
N ALA A 130 16.08 -0.61 8.30
CA ALA A 130 15.77 -1.64 7.30
C ALA A 130 14.40 -1.40 6.66
N LEU A 131 13.42 -0.91 7.43
CA LEU A 131 12.12 -0.55 6.90
C LEU A 131 12.23 0.63 5.92
N LEU A 132 13.04 1.62 6.24
CA LEU A 132 13.28 2.73 5.32
C LEU A 132 13.87 2.24 4.00
N THR A 133 14.84 1.31 4.06
CA THR A 133 15.42 0.70 2.85
C THR A 133 14.37 -0.01 2.03
N LEU A 134 13.47 -0.75 2.68
CA LEU A 134 12.37 -1.44 2.03
C LEU A 134 11.43 -0.46 1.32
N VAL A 135 11.04 0.61 2.00
CA VAL A 135 10.15 1.65 1.44
C VAL A 135 10.82 2.34 0.25
N GLN A 136 12.12 2.59 0.32
CA GLN A 136 12.88 3.16 -0.80
C GLN A 136 12.88 2.24 -2.03
N ARG A 137 12.87 0.91 -1.83
CA ARG A 137 12.71 -0.04 -2.93
C ARG A 137 11.32 0.01 -3.54
N LEU A 138 10.28 0.12 -2.71
CA LEU A 138 8.91 0.26 -3.19
C LEU A 138 8.76 1.50 -4.08
N ARG A 139 9.44 2.58 -3.73
CA ARG A 139 9.45 3.81 -4.50
C ARG A 139 9.84 3.60 -5.96
N ALA A 140 10.80 2.72 -6.22
CA ALA A 140 11.30 2.47 -7.56
C ALA A 140 10.25 1.88 -8.50
N TYR A 141 9.19 1.28 -7.95
CA TYR A 141 8.20 0.56 -8.74
C TYR A 141 6.82 1.22 -8.76
N TRP A 142 6.37 1.77 -7.62
CA TRP A 142 4.98 2.22 -7.49
C TRP A 142 4.80 3.61 -6.89
N LEU A 143 5.82 4.18 -6.25
CA LEU A 143 5.65 5.34 -5.39
C LEU A 143 6.26 6.60 -6.00
N ILE A 144 5.74 7.75 -5.58
CA ILE A 144 6.10 9.06 -6.09
C ILE A 144 6.90 9.82 -5.05
N LEU A 145 8.00 10.43 -5.49
CA LEU A 145 8.83 11.26 -4.62
C LEU A 145 8.15 12.58 -4.30
N ASN A 146 8.28 12.99 -3.03
CA ASN A 146 7.91 14.33 -2.62
C ASN A 146 9.09 15.28 -2.91
N GLU A 147 9.31 15.55 -4.18
CA GLU A 147 10.29 16.54 -4.59
C GLU A 147 9.61 17.87 -4.89
N PRO A 148 10.33 18.99 -4.69
CA PRO A 148 9.74 20.28 -5.04
C PRO A 148 9.27 20.28 -6.49
N ALA A 149 8.22 21.03 -6.75
CA ALA A 149 7.55 21.11 -8.04
C ALA A 149 8.44 21.55 -9.22
N THR A 150 9.72 21.49 -9.05
CA THR A 150 10.74 21.78 -10.04
C THR A 150 11.10 20.58 -10.92
N MET A 151 10.43 19.43 -10.75
CA MET A 151 10.53 18.39 -11.77
C MET A 151 9.78 18.86 -13.01
N LEU A 152 10.51 19.60 -13.79
CA LEU A 152 10.03 20.10 -15.07
C LEU A 152 10.07 18.97 -16.07
N VAL A 153 8.92 18.60 -16.58
CA VAL A 153 8.86 17.75 -17.76
C VAL A 153 8.88 18.69 -18.94
N GLU A 154 9.98 18.73 -19.61
CA GLU A 154 10.07 19.43 -20.89
C GLU A 154 9.33 18.65 -21.95
N LYS A 155 8.44 19.33 -22.62
CA LYS A 155 7.80 18.81 -23.82
C LYS A 155 8.40 19.45 -25.04
#